data_e7f5754139aa4ee15a71fd0331fab563
#
_entry.id   e7f5754139aa4ee15a71fd0331fab563
#
_cell.length_a   1.000
_cell.length_b   1.000
_cell.length_c   1.000
_cell.angle_alpha   90.00
_cell.angle_beta   90.00
_cell.angle_gamma   90.00
#
_symmetry.space_group_name_H-M   'P 1'
#
loop_
_entity.id
_entity.type
_entity.pdbx_description
1 polymer ?
#
loop_
_entity_poly.entity_id
_entity_poly.type
_entity_poly.pdbx_seq_one_letter_code
_entity_poly.pdbx_strand_id
1 'polypeptide(L)'
;MNIIFDMDGVLVDSEPVIEAAAIAGLKEYGVEAEPEDFTPFIGAGEDRYIGGVAEKYGVAYKKEMKDRVYDIYLEIVSDKLKVFKGTKEVLNQLTDDGYNLALASSADAVKIEANLKVADISQFLFKAIVSGEDVEEKKPAPEIYLKTADKMGEAPATCLVVE
;
A
#
# COMPACT_ATOMS: atom_id res chain seq x y z
N MET A 1 -21.72 -0.30 -11.20
CA MET A 1 -20.47 -1.06 -11.44
C MET A 1 -19.57 -0.84 -10.24
N ASN A 2 -18.80 -1.85 -9.86
CA ASN A 2 -17.93 -1.81 -8.69
C ASN A 2 -16.48 -1.68 -9.15
N ILE A 3 -15.69 -0.81 -8.51
CA ILE A 3 -14.28 -0.57 -8.87
C ILE A 3 -13.44 -0.72 -7.62
N ILE A 4 -12.44 -1.60 -7.70
CA ILE A 4 -11.47 -1.84 -6.65
C ILE A 4 -10.13 -1.24 -7.11
N PHE A 5 -9.64 -0.25 -6.40
CA PHE A 5 -8.35 0.38 -6.67
C PHE A 5 -7.25 -0.25 -5.82
N ASP A 6 -6.08 -0.46 -6.40
CA ASP A 6 -4.86 -0.46 -5.62
C ASP A 6 -4.49 0.97 -5.21
N MET A 7 -3.59 1.12 -4.26
CA MET A 7 -3.15 2.41 -3.75
C MET A 7 -1.81 2.83 -4.33
N ASP A 8 -0.80 2.01 -4.08
CA ASP A 8 0.59 2.35 -4.35
C ASP A 8 0.87 2.23 -5.87
N GLY A 9 1.31 3.31 -6.50
CA GLY A 9 1.48 3.37 -7.95
C GLY A 9 0.19 3.61 -8.76
N VAL A 10 -0.98 3.67 -8.09
CA VAL A 10 -2.29 3.92 -8.74
C VAL A 10 -2.91 5.23 -8.27
N LEU A 11 -3.11 5.41 -6.99
CA LEU A 11 -3.66 6.64 -6.41
C LEU A 11 -2.57 7.60 -5.95
N VAL A 12 -1.48 7.05 -5.43
CA VAL A 12 -0.33 7.80 -4.89
C VAL A 12 0.99 7.16 -5.32
N ASP A 13 2.02 7.99 -5.46
CA ASP A 13 3.41 7.59 -5.67
C ASP A 13 4.11 7.54 -4.29
N SER A 14 3.93 6.43 -3.60
CA SER A 14 4.46 6.19 -2.25
C SER A 14 5.77 5.41 -2.24
N GLU A 15 6.15 4.81 -3.37
CA GLU A 15 7.35 3.96 -3.47
C GLU A 15 8.63 4.70 -3.03
N PRO A 16 8.91 5.94 -3.47
CA PRO A 16 10.08 6.67 -3.00
C PRO A 16 10.06 6.98 -1.50
N VAL A 17 8.87 7.04 -0.89
CA VAL A 17 8.71 7.32 0.54
C VAL A 17 9.03 6.09 1.37
N ILE A 18 8.46 4.93 1.00
CA ILE A 18 8.72 3.67 1.73
C ILE A 18 10.17 3.21 1.55
N GLU A 19 10.74 3.41 0.36
CA GLU A 19 12.16 3.12 0.08
C GLU A 19 13.07 3.95 1.00
N ALA A 20 12.86 5.27 1.07
CA ALA A 20 13.65 6.13 1.94
C ALA A 20 13.51 5.75 3.43
N ALA A 21 12.29 5.41 3.86
CA ALA A 21 12.03 4.96 5.22
C ALA A 21 12.71 3.61 5.51
N ALA A 22 12.65 2.67 4.56
CA ALA A 22 13.26 1.35 4.70
C ALA A 22 14.79 1.41 4.75
N ILE A 23 15.42 2.22 3.89
CA ILE A 23 16.88 2.45 3.92
C ILE A 23 17.28 3.00 5.31
N ALA A 24 16.58 4.03 5.78
CA ALA A 24 16.89 4.65 7.07
C ALA A 24 16.66 3.69 8.25
N GLY A 25 15.54 2.96 8.24
CA GLY A 25 15.19 2.01 9.30
C GLY A 25 16.13 0.81 9.35
N LEU A 26 16.45 0.22 8.19
CA LEU A 26 17.36 -0.93 8.10
C LEU A 26 18.81 -0.57 8.48
N LYS A 27 19.21 0.67 8.26
CA LYS A 27 20.53 1.16 8.68
C LYS A 27 20.74 1.04 10.20
N GLU A 28 19.68 1.23 11.00
CA GLU A 28 19.75 1.07 12.46
C GLU A 28 20.04 -0.38 12.88
N TYR A 29 19.81 -1.34 11.98
CA TYR A 29 20.13 -2.77 12.16
C TYR A 29 21.43 -3.21 11.46
N GLY A 30 22.23 -2.26 10.97
CA GLY A 30 23.51 -2.53 10.32
C GLY A 30 23.40 -2.96 8.85
N VAL A 31 22.25 -2.69 8.21
CA VAL A 31 22.04 -2.96 6.78
C VAL A 31 22.21 -1.66 6.00
N GLU A 32 23.27 -1.57 5.21
CA GLU A 32 23.54 -0.44 4.29
C GLU A 32 22.90 -0.74 2.92
N ALA A 33 21.55 -0.67 2.89
CA ALA A 33 20.78 -0.95 1.68
C ALA A 33 20.84 0.20 0.68
N GLU A 34 20.83 -0.16 -0.60
CA GLU A 34 20.72 0.77 -1.73
C GLU A 34 19.30 0.65 -2.36
N PRO A 35 18.80 1.68 -3.07
CA PRO A 35 17.47 1.67 -3.69
C PRO A 35 17.20 0.43 -4.55
N GLU A 36 18.18 -0.02 -5.32
CA GLU A 36 18.06 -1.15 -6.24
C GLU A 36 17.81 -2.48 -5.52
N ASP A 37 18.15 -2.58 -4.24
CA ASP A 37 17.95 -3.79 -3.43
C ASP A 37 16.46 -4.09 -3.20
N PHE A 38 15.62 -3.07 -3.22
CA PHE A 38 14.18 -3.18 -2.99
C PHE A 38 13.40 -3.60 -4.24
N THR A 39 13.95 -3.36 -5.44
CA THR A 39 13.27 -3.63 -6.72
C THR A 39 12.64 -5.04 -6.82
N PRO A 40 13.30 -6.13 -6.38
CA PRO A 40 12.72 -7.49 -6.48
C PRO A 40 11.51 -7.72 -5.57
N PHE A 41 11.24 -6.82 -4.63
CA PHE A 41 10.24 -7.01 -3.57
C PHE A 41 9.07 -6.02 -3.67
N ILE A 42 9.07 -5.13 -4.68
CA ILE A 42 7.97 -4.18 -4.91
C ILE A 42 6.65 -4.93 -5.07
N GLY A 43 5.62 -4.50 -4.34
CA GLY A 43 4.29 -5.11 -4.38
C GLY A 43 4.11 -6.39 -3.56
N ALA A 44 5.19 -6.95 -2.99
CA ALA A 44 5.15 -8.21 -2.23
C ALA A 44 4.66 -8.07 -0.78
N GLY A 45 4.30 -6.85 -0.36
CA GLY A 45 4.00 -6.49 1.03
C GLY A 45 5.25 -6.16 1.84
N GLU A 46 5.09 -5.32 2.86
CA GLU A 46 6.22 -4.72 3.56
C GLU A 46 7.08 -5.72 4.35
N ASP A 47 6.51 -6.80 4.86
CA ASP A 47 7.32 -7.86 5.52
C ASP A 47 8.35 -8.43 4.53
N ARG A 48 7.94 -8.69 3.29
CA ARG A 48 8.85 -9.21 2.26
C ARG A 48 9.76 -8.14 1.69
N TYR A 49 9.24 -6.91 1.55
CA TYR A 49 9.98 -5.75 1.07
C TYR A 49 11.19 -5.44 1.98
N ILE A 50 10.95 -5.37 3.28
CA ILE A 50 11.98 -5.06 4.28
C ILE A 50 12.81 -6.31 4.59
N GLY A 51 12.14 -7.45 4.81
CA GLY A 51 12.79 -8.70 5.19
C GLY A 51 13.72 -9.25 4.10
N GLY A 52 13.27 -9.19 2.85
CA GLY A 52 14.09 -9.66 1.73
C GLY A 52 15.40 -8.88 1.57
N VAL A 53 15.37 -7.56 1.81
CA VAL A 53 16.59 -6.75 1.80
C VAL A 53 17.46 -7.06 3.01
N ALA A 54 16.91 -7.12 4.23
CA ALA A 54 17.67 -7.48 5.43
C ALA A 54 18.40 -8.83 5.25
N GLU A 55 17.69 -9.85 4.75
CA GLU A 55 18.23 -11.19 4.50
C GLU A 55 19.34 -11.18 3.44
N LYS A 56 19.22 -10.36 2.39
CA LYS A 56 20.28 -10.17 1.39
C LYS A 56 21.60 -9.73 2.02
N TYR A 57 21.53 -8.93 3.07
CA TYR A 57 22.69 -8.46 3.83
C TYR A 57 23.06 -9.38 5.00
N GLY A 58 22.47 -10.57 5.09
CA GLY A 58 22.78 -11.56 6.12
C GLY A 58 22.17 -11.24 7.50
N VAL A 59 21.22 -10.32 7.55
CA VAL A 59 20.52 -9.93 8.78
C VAL A 59 19.14 -10.60 8.80
N ALA A 60 18.87 -11.41 9.85
CA ALA A 60 17.58 -12.07 9.98
C ALA A 60 16.46 -11.03 10.18
N TYR A 61 15.39 -11.15 9.42
CA TYR A 61 14.23 -10.27 9.54
C TYR A 61 13.60 -10.38 10.93
N LYS A 62 13.20 -9.24 11.47
CA LYS A 62 12.42 -9.11 12.70
C LYS A 62 11.30 -8.11 12.47
N LYS A 63 10.15 -8.36 13.08
CA LYS A 63 8.97 -7.50 12.95
C LYS A 63 9.27 -6.05 13.38
N GLU A 64 10.11 -5.86 14.39
CA GLU A 64 10.53 -4.55 14.89
C GLU A 64 11.21 -3.70 13.80
N MET A 65 11.82 -4.33 12.78
CA MET A 65 12.38 -3.61 11.63
C MET A 65 11.27 -2.92 10.83
N LYS A 66 10.16 -3.64 10.57
CA LYS A 66 9.00 -3.08 9.87
C LYS A 66 8.34 -1.98 10.71
N ASP A 67 8.17 -2.21 12.00
CA ASP A 67 7.58 -1.22 12.90
C ASP A 67 8.41 0.08 12.88
N ARG A 68 9.74 -0.05 12.92
CA ARG A 68 10.65 1.11 12.83
C ARG A 68 10.58 1.81 11.47
N VAL A 69 10.50 1.06 10.39
CA VAL A 69 10.32 1.63 9.04
C VAL A 69 9.02 2.41 8.95
N TYR A 70 7.93 1.92 9.52
CA TYR A 70 6.67 2.65 9.56
C TYR A 70 6.74 3.91 10.41
N ASP A 71 7.43 3.89 11.56
CA ASP A 71 7.66 5.10 12.36
C ASP A 71 8.31 6.20 11.51
N ILE A 72 9.39 5.85 10.79
CA ILE A 72 10.08 6.79 9.89
C ILE A 72 9.18 7.21 8.73
N TYR A 73 8.43 6.26 8.15
CA TYR A 73 7.47 6.56 7.08
C TYR A 73 6.47 7.63 7.50
N LEU A 74 5.88 7.49 8.68
CA LEU A 74 4.91 8.45 9.23
C LEU A 74 5.52 9.84 9.48
N GLU A 75 6.81 9.91 9.81
CA GLU A 75 7.53 11.18 9.98
C GLU A 75 7.71 11.94 8.65
N ILE A 76 7.93 11.21 7.53
CA ILE A 76 8.32 11.82 6.26
C ILE A 76 7.22 11.86 5.21
N VAL A 77 6.13 11.10 5.37
CA VAL A 77 5.09 10.93 4.34
C VAL A 77 4.40 12.23 3.97
N SER A 78 4.16 13.12 4.94
CA SER A 78 3.51 14.42 4.69
C SER A 78 4.28 15.32 3.71
N ASP A 79 5.60 15.21 3.72
CA ASP A 79 6.49 16.05 2.93
C ASP A 79 6.89 15.41 1.59
N LYS A 80 6.82 14.08 1.51
CA LYS A 80 7.38 13.33 0.37
C LYS A 80 6.34 12.65 -0.52
N LEU A 81 5.14 12.33 0.01
CA LEU A 81 4.12 11.63 -0.77
C LEU A 81 3.64 12.50 -1.94
N LYS A 82 3.59 11.90 -3.11
CA LYS A 82 2.99 12.52 -4.29
C LYS A 82 1.67 11.85 -4.62
N VAL A 83 0.64 12.65 -4.81
CA VAL A 83 -0.66 12.20 -5.31
C VAL A 83 -0.64 12.34 -6.83
N PHE A 84 -1.06 11.31 -7.57
CA PHE A 84 -1.15 11.41 -9.01
C PHE A 84 -2.18 12.45 -9.42
N LYS A 85 -1.84 13.20 -10.47
CA LYS A 85 -2.73 14.26 -10.97
C LYS A 85 -4.06 13.67 -11.42
N GLY A 86 -5.16 14.22 -10.92
CA GLY A 86 -6.50 13.78 -11.27
C GLY A 86 -7.07 12.69 -10.36
N THR A 87 -6.30 12.14 -9.41
CA THR A 87 -6.78 11.08 -8.51
C THR A 87 -8.06 11.48 -7.79
N LYS A 88 -8.08 12.64 -7.12
CA LYS A 88 -9.26 13.08 -6.36
C LYS A 88 -10.45 13.37 -7.26
N GLU A 89 -10.21 14.03 -8.37
CA GLU A 89 -11.23 14.36 -9.36
C GLU A 89 -11.90 13.11 -9.92
N VAL A 90 -11.10 12.08 -10.25
CA VAL A 90 -11.62 10.80 -10.77
C VAL A 90 -12.41 10.06 -9.71
N LEU A 91 -11.90 9.95 -8.47
CA LEU A 91 -12.62 9.26 -7.40
C LEU A 91 -13.96 9.93 -7.10
N ASN A 92 -14.00 11.26 -7.04
CA ASN A 92 -15.23 12.02 -6.82
C ASN A 92 -16.20 11.85 -7.98
N GLN A 93 -15.73 11.97 -9.24
CA GLN A 93 -16.58 11.79 -10.41
C GLN A 93 -17.20 10.39 -10.48
N LEU A 94 -16.41 9.35 -10.20
CA LEU A 94 -16.92 7.98 -10.16
C LEU A 94 -17.99 7.79 -9.07
N THR A 95 -17.80 8.43 -7.92
CA THR A 95 -18.77 8.40 -6.83
C THR A 95 -20.06 9.13 -7.24
N ASP A 96 -19.96 10.31 -7.85
CA ASP A 96 -21.10 11.09 -8.34
C ASP A 96 -21.86 10.36 -9.46
N ASP A 97 -21.15 9.59 -10.29
CA ASP A 97 -21.73 8.73 -11.33
C ASP A 97 -22.36 7.44 -10.77
N GLY A 98 -22.34 7.24 -9.45
CA GLY A 98 -22.98 6.12 -8.76
C GLY A 98 -22.17 4.81 -8.77
N TYR A 99 -20.86 4.86 -9.01
CA TYR A 99 -20.00 3.70 -8.86
C TYR A 99 -19.71 3.40 -7.38
N ASN A 100 -19.60 2.12 -7.04
CA ASN A 100 -19.12 1.68 -5.74
C ASN A 100 -17.60 1.54 -5.79
N LEU A 101 -16.90 2.28 -4.94
CA LEU A 101 -15.45 2.24 -4.89
C LEU A 101 -14.96 1.43 -3.69
N ALA A 102 -13.86 0.72 -3.86
CA ALA A 102 -13.13 0.05 -2.78
C ALA A 102 -11.62 0.19 -2.99
N LEU A 103 -10.88 -0.06 -1.91
CA LEU A 103 -9.43 -0.01 -1.90
C LEU A 103 -8.86 -1.37 -1.47
N ALA A 104 -7.87 -1.87 -2.19
CA ALA A 104 -7.19 -3.13 -1.92
C ALA A 104 -5.66 -2.95 -2.08
N SER A 105 -4.95 -2.75 -0.98
CA SER A 105 -3.51 -2.51 -0.99
C SER A 105 -2.75 -3.61 -0.24
N SER A 106 -1.57 -4.00 -0.77
CA SER A 106 -0.65 -4.89 -0.06
C SER A 106 0.00 -4.26 1.17
N ALA A 107 -0.13 -2.94 1.33
CA ALA A 107 0.36 -2.21 2.49
C ALA A 107 -0.43 -2.53 3.75
N ASP A 108 0.19 -2.35 4.92
CA ASP A 108 -0.50 -2.43 6.20
C ASP A 108 -1.42 -1.22 6.40
N ALA A 109 -2.42 -1.36 7.25
CA ALA A 109 -3.45 -0.34 7.48
C ALA A 109 -2.87 1.03 7.87
N VAL A 110 -1.81 1.05 8.67
CA VAL A 110 -1.15 2.29 9.10
C VAL A 110 -0.63 3.13 7.93
N LYS A 111 -0.07 2.49 6.90
CA LYS A 111 0.41 3.17 5.68
C LYS A 111 -0.77 3.66 4.83
N ILE A 112 -1.80 2.81 4.70
CA ILE A 112 -3.02 3.17 3.96
C ILE A 112 -3.66 4.43 4.55
N GLU A 113 -3.85 4.46 5.87
CA GLU A 113 -4.44 5.61 6.58
C GLU A 113 -3.60 6.89 6.41
N ALA A 114 -2.27 6.76 6.55
CA ALA A 114 -1.36 7.89 6.38
C ALA A 114 -1.43 8.46 4.94
N ASN A 115 -1.42 7.58 3.93
CA ASN A 115 -1.49 7.98 2.53
C ASN A 115 -2.82 8.66 2.19
N LEU A 116 -3.95 8.10 2.62
CA LEU A 116 -5.27 8.71 2.42
C LEU A 116 -5.36 10.09 3.07
N LYS A 117 -4.84 10.22 4.30
CA LYS A 117 -4.82 11.48 5.03
C LYS A 117 -3.99 12.55 4.31
N VAL A 118 -2.77 12.20 3.89
CA VAL A 118 -1.87 13.14 3.19
C VAL A 118 -2.42 13.49 1.81
N ALA A 119 -3.01 12.51 1.11
CA ALA A 119 -3.67 12.74 -0.18
C ALA A 119 -4.98 13.54 -0.06
N ASP A 120 -5.47 13.80 1.15
CA ASP A 120 -6.79 14.41 1.40
C ASP A 120 -7.91 13.66 0.67
N ILE A 121 -7.85 12.32 0.74
CA ILE A 121 -8.86 11.40 0.22
C ILE A 121 -9.63 10.82 1.39
N SER A 122 -10.95 11.05 1.42
CA SER A 122 -11.80 10.51 2.48
C SER A 122 -11.92 8.98 2.39
N GLN A 123 -11.62 8.28 3.47
CA GLN A 123 -11.85 6.83 3.54
C GLN A 123 -13.32 6.43 3.31
N PHE A 124 -14.27 7.33 3.58
CA PHE A 124 -15.70 7.10 3.39
C PHE A 124 -16.13 7.07 1.91
N LEU A 125 -15.25 7.43 0.97
CA LEU A 125 -15.47 7.19 -0.46
C LEU A 125 -15.47 5.69 -0.80
N PHE A 126 -14.80 4.88 0.03
CA PHE A 126 -14.65 3.46 -0.23
C PHE A 126 -15.65 2.64 0.61
N LYS A 127 -16.44 1.79 -0.04
CA LYS A 127 -17.33 0.83 0.63
C LYS A 127 -16.58 -0.22 1.43
N ALA A 128 -15.37 -0.55 0.99
CA ALA A 128 -14.47 -1.46 1.66
C ALA A 128 -13.01 -1.02 1.47
N ILE A 129 -12.22 -1.18 2.52
CA ILE A 129 -10.76 -1.06 2.48
C ILE A 129 -10.21 -2.39 2.99
N VAL A 130 -9.30 -3.00 2.23
CA VAL A 130 -8.62 -4.24 2.57
C VAL A 130 -7.11 -4.00 2.48
N SER A 131 -6.42 -4.28 3.57
CA SER A 131 -4.98 -4.12 3.72
C SER A 131 -4.24 -5.44 3.51
N GLY A 132 -2.91 -5.36 3.42
CA GLY A 132 -2.07 -6.53 3.42
C GLY A 132 -2.23 -7.41 4.66
N GLU A 133 -2.59 -6.83 5.82
CA GLU A 133 -2.79 -7.57 7.06
C GLU A 133 -4.08 -8.42 7.05
N ASP A 134 -5.02 -8.09 6.18
CA ASP A 134 -6.29 -8.78 6.07
C ASP A 134 -6.20 -10.12 5.31
N VAL A 135 -5.11 -10.45 4.63
CA VAL A 135 -4.96 -11.60 3.74
C VAL A 135 -3.77 -12.47 4.09
N GLU A 136 -3.90 -13.77 3.86
CA GLU A 136 -2.82 -14.74 4.05
C GLU A 136 -1.93 -14.82 2.80
N GLU A 137 -2.56 -14.96 1.63
CA GLU A 137 -1.87 -15.01 0.35
C GLU A 137 -1.71 -13.60 -0.24
N LYS A 138 -0.45 -13.14 -0.34
CA LYS A 138 -0.12 -11.82 -0.89
C LYS A 138 -0.21 -11.83 -2.42
N LYS A 139 -0.33 -10.64 -3.03
CA LYS A 139 -0.20 -10.49 -4.48
C LYS A 139 1.05 -11.23 -5.00
N PRO A 140 0.98 -11.96 -6.12
CA PRO A 140 -0.06 -11.93 -7.15
C PRO A 140 -1.28 -12.84 -6.91
N ALA A 141 -1.44 -13.44 -5.71
CA ALA A 141 -2.65 -14.19 -5.40
C ALA A 141 -3.88 -13.24 -5.39
N PRO A 142 -5.05 -13.71 -5.87
CA PRO A 142 -6.23 -12.87 -6.01
C PRO A 142 -6.98 -12.63 -4.68
N GLU A 143 -6.52 -13.19 -3.56
CA GLU A 143 -7.22 -13.20 -2.28
C GLU A 143 -7.66 -11.80 -1.85
N ILE A 144 -6.79 -10.80 -1.98
CA ILE A 144 -7.09 -9.43 -1.55
C ILE A 144 -8.29 -8.85 -2.31
N TYR A 145 -8.39 -9.09 -3.61
CA TYR A 145 -9.51 -8.62 -4.44
C TYR A 145 -10.80 -9.38 -4.18
N LEU A 146 -10.70 -10.71 -3.99
CA LEU A 146 -11.86 -11.54 -3.64
C LEU A 146 -12.43 -11.13 -2.28
N LYS A 147 -11.57 -10.89 -1.30
CA LYS A 147 -11.96 -10.42 0.03
C LYS A 147 -12.54 -9.01 -0.01
N THR A 148 -12.02 -8.15 -0.87
CA THR A 148 -12.57 -6.80 -1.07
C THR A 148 -13.95 -6.85 -1.67
N ALA A 149 -14.18 -7.67 -2.71
CA ALA A 149 -15.50 -7.86 -3.30
C ALA A 149 -16.52 -8.40 -2.28
N ASP A 150 -16.10 -9.38 -1.48
CA ASP A 150 -16.92 -9.94 -0.40
C ASP A 150 -17.30 -8.88 0.65
N LYS A 151 -16.33 -8.08 1.12
CA LYS A 151 -16.59 -6.96 2.05
C LYS A 151 -17.53 -5.90 1.46
N MET A 152 -17.54 -5.71 0.13
CA MET A 152 -18.49 -4.84 -0.56
C MET A 152 -19.89 -5.45 -0.69
N GLY A 153 -20.05 -6.75 -0.46
CA GLY A 153 -21.27 -7.51 -0.73
C GLY A 153 -21.52 -7.75 -2.22
N GLU A 154 -20.46 -7.81 -3.03
CA GLU A 154 -20.52 -7.88 -4.49
C GLU A 154 -19.88 -9.17 -5.03
N ALA A 155 -20.41 -9.67 -6.15
CA ALA A 155 -19.76 -10.80 -6.82
C ALA A 155 -18.46 -10.34 -7.52
N PRO A 156 -17.35 -11.10 -7.43
CA PRO A 156 -16.08 -10.71 -8.07
C PRO A 156 -16.21 -10.41 -9.56
N ALA A 157 -17.07 -11.13 -10.27
CA ALA A 157 -17.32 -10.93 -11.71
C ALA A 157 -17.97 -9.56 -12.04
N THR A 158 -18.49 -8.84 -11.05
CA THR A 158 -19.06 -7.48 -11.21
C THR A 158 -18.10 -6.37 -10.84
N CYS A 159 -16.86 -6.72 -10.46
CA CYS A 159 -15.85 -5.78 -10.02
C CYS A 159 -14.79 -5.59 -11.10
N LEU A 160 -14.41 -4.34 -11.35
CA LEU A 160 -13.23 -3.96 -12.12
C LEU A 160 -12.10 -3.67 -11.14
N VAL A 161 -10.91 -4.20 -11.40
CA VAL A 161 -9.70 -3.89 -10.63
C VAL A 161 -8.85 -2.90 -11.44
N VAL A 162 -8.33 -1.89 -10.76
CA VAL A 162 -7.37 -0.91 -11.29
C VAL A 162 -6.06 -1.07 -10.49
N GLU A 163 -5.02 -1.55 -11.20
CA GLU A 163 -3.71 -1.88 -10.63
C GLU A 163 -2.58 -1.37 -11.54
#